data_b4863365cc6c8e56d4959fea2886ff77
#
_entry.id   b4863365cc6c8e56d4959fea2886ff77
#
_cell.length_a   1.000
_cell.length_b   1.000
_cell.length_c   1.000
_cell.angle_alpha   90.00
_cell.angle_beta   90.00
_cell.angle_gamma   90.00
#
_symmetry.space_group_name_H-M   'P 1'
#
loop_
_entity.id
_entity.type
_entity.pdbx_description
1 polymer ?
#
loop_
_entity_poly.entity_id
_entity_poly.type
_entity_poly.pdbx_seq_one_letter_code
_entity_poly.pdbx_strand_id
1 'polypeptide(L)'
;MTKKRLPLTVIGGFLGSGKTTLLNYWLSNARGVRMAVLVNDFGAINIDADMIASTSGDTVALTNGCVCCQIGDDLTRALIRVLEATPPFDAVVVEASGVSDPWRIAQMGRADPGLSLDGVVVLVDASVALAQSRDPLLSDTLERQLKSADLIVVNQCDRVADDERARVRDWIASIAGATPQFETSHARVPLPML
;
A
#
# COMPACT_ATOMS: atom_id res chain seq x y z
N MET A 1 15.06 27.63 5.47
CA MET A 1 15.11 26.20 5.74
C MET A 1 14.05 25.54 4.89
N THR A 2 14.43 24.75 3.90
CA THR A 2 13.46 23.97 3.09
C THR A 2 12.79 22.93 3.99
N LYS A 3 11.47 23.04 4.18
CA LYS A 3 10.68 22.06 4.94
C LYS A 3 10.91 20.69 4.29
N LYS A 4 11.34 19.68 5.03
CA LYS A 4 11.53 18.32 4.54
C LYS A 4 10.17 17.84 4.01
N ARG A 5 10.12 17.39 2.76
CA ARG A 5 8.90 16.80 2.18
C ARG A 5 8.58 15.49 2.88
N LEU A 6 7.29 15.24 3.11
CA LEU A 6 6.83 14.01 3.70
C LEU A 6 6.81 12.89 2.65
N PRO A 7 7.55 11.78 2.83
CA PRO A 7 7.50 10.64 1.93
C PRO A 7 6.08 10.06 1.84
N LEU A 8 5.60 9.81 0.63
CA LEU A 8 4.33 9.18 0.33
C LEU A 8 4.54 7.87 -0.39
N THR A 9 4.09 6.77 0.20
CA THR A 9 3.99 5.47 -0.46
C THR A 9 2.54 5.16 -0.79
N VAL A 10 2.29 4.68 -2.00
CA VAL A 10 0.96 4.22 -2.43
C VAL A 10 0.95 2.71 -2.54
N ILE A 11 -0.01 2.06 -1.87
CA ILE A 11 -0.21 0.62 -1.97
C ILE A 11 -1.41 0.35 -2.87
N GLY A 12 -1.17 -0.36 -3.96
CA GLY A 12 -2.17 -0.89 -4.89
C GLY A 12 -2.23 -2.41 -4.85
N GLY A 13 -3.08 -2.97 -5.68
CA GLY A 13 -3.28 -4.41 -5.81
C GLY A 13 -4.76 -4.78 -5.70
N PHE A 14 -5.13 -5.87 -6.36
CA PHE A 14 -6.52 -6.29 -6.45
C PHE A 14 -7.09 -6.74 -5.09
N LEU A 15 -8.41 -6.95 -5.04
CA LEU A 15 -9.10 -7.44 -3.83
C LEU A 15 -8.48 -8.78 -3.38
N GLY A 16 -8.22 -8.92 -2.08
CA GLY A 16 -7.63 -10.12 -1.49
C GLY A 16 -6.11 -10.28 -1.65
N SER A 17 -5.40 -9.39 -2.37
CA SER A 17 -3.95 -9.49 -2.60
C SER A 17 -3.09 -9.35 -1.33
N GLY A 18 -3.67 -8.85 -0.21
CA GLY A 18 -2.98 -8.71 1.07
C GLY A 18 -2.53 -7.29 1.41
N LYS A 19 -3.09 -6.25 0.78
CA LYS A 19 -2.77 -4.84 1.07
C LYS A 19 -2.89 -4.50 2.56
N THR A 20 -4.05 -4.81 3.15
CA THR A 20 -4.32 -4.57 4.57
C THR A 20 -3.39 -5.39 5.47
N THR A 21 -3.03 -6.61 5.06
CA THR A 21 -2.05 -7.44 5.80
C THR A 21 -0.67 -6.80 5.79
N LEU A 22 -0.25 -6.23 4.65
CA LEU A 22 1.00 -5.48 4.54
C LEU A 22 1.00 -4.25 5.45
N LEU A 23 -0.08 -3.49 5.46
CA LEU A 23 -0.22 -2.31 6.33
C LEU A 23 -0.11 -2.68 7.81
N ASN A 24 -0.82 -3.73 8.24
CA ASN A 24 -0.72 -4.22 9.60
C ASN A 24 0.69 -4.67 9.95
N TYR A 25 1.36 -5.36 9.03
CA TYR A 25 2.75 -5.75 9.22
C TYR A 25 3.67 -4.53 9.38
N TRP A 26 3.50 -3.49 8.57
CA TRP A 26 4.30 -2.26 8.69
C TRP A 26 3.99 -1.49 9.97
N LEU A 27 2.72 -1.32 10.33
CA LEU A 27 2.33 -0.66 11.58
C LEU A 27 2.91 -1.37 12.82
N SER A 28 2.89 -2.70 12.82
CA SER A 28 3.45 -3.51 13.91
C SER A 28 4.97 -3.42 14.01
N ASN A 29 5.66 -3.10 12.90
CA ASN A 29 7.12 -3.05 12.81
C ASN A 29 7.68 -1.63 12.68
N ALA A 30 6.87 -0.59 12.69
CA ALA A 30 7.27 0.81 12.54
C ALA A 30 7.91 1.39 13.82
N ARG A 31 8.97 0.73 14.33
CA ARG A 31 9.65 1.19 15.54
C ARG A 31 10.42 2.49 15.28
N GLY A 32 10.06 3.54 16.01
CA GLY A 32 10.71 4.83 15.90
C GLY A 32 10.35 5.64 14.65
N VAL A 33 9.40 5.17 13.84
CA VAL A 33 8.86 5.87 12.68
C VAL A 33 7.40 6.22 12.97
N ARG A 34 7.05 7.49 12.92
CA ARG A 34 5.69 7.96 13.08
C ARG A 34 4.99 8.01 11.71
N MET A 35 4.21 6.98 11.42
CA MET A 35 3.57 6.78 10.11
C MET A 35 2.09 7.17 10.15
N ALA A 36 1.63 7.91 9.14
CA ALA A 36 0.22 8.08 8.85
C ALA A 36 -0.22 7.05 7.81
N VAL A 37 -1.29 6.33 8.07
CA VAL A 37 -1.88 5.36 7.15
C VAL A 37 -3.28 5.80 6.79
N LEU A 38 -3.54 5.99 5.50
CA LEU A 38 -4.83 6.38 4.97
C LEU A 38 -5.44 5.21 4.21
N VAL A 39 -6.63 4.76 4.62
CA VAL A 39 -7.29 3.57 4.07
C VAL A 39 -8.73 3.85 3.68
N ASN A 40 -9.22 3.17 2.63
CA ASN A 40 -10.60 3.31 2.19
C ASN A 40 -11.60 2.60 3.12
N ASP A 41 -11.21 1.47 3.72
CA ASP A 41 -12.05 0.67 4.60
C ASP A 41 -11.32 0.37 5.90
N PHE A 42 -11.72 1.07 6.96
CA PHE A 42 -11.14 0.94 8.29
C PHE A 42 -11.46 -0.41 8.95
N GLY A 43 -12.60 -1.00 8.64
CA GLY A 43 -13.03 -2.29 9.21
C GLY A 43 -12.15 -3.47 8.78
N ALA A 44 -11.34 -3.31 7.71
CA ALA A 44 -10.43 -4.32 7.22
C ALA A 44 -9.09 -4.37 7.98
N ILE A 45 -8.75 -3.37 8.79
CA ILE A 45 -7.50 -3.32 9.55
C ILE A 45 -7.74 -3.83 10.97
N ASN A 46 -7.33 -5.06 11.25
CA ASN A 46 -7.27 -5.59 12.62
C ASN A 46 -5.98 -5.08 13.28
N ILE A 47 -6.09 -4.00 14.02
CA ILE A 47 -4.98 -3.48 14.84
C ILE A 47 -5.06 -4.15 16.22
N ASP A 48 -3.93 -4.68 16.68
CA ASP A 48 -3.87 -5.28 18.02
C ASP A 48 -4.26 -4.26 19.09
N ALA A 49 -5.14 -4.65 19.99
CA ALA A 49 -5.68 -3.77 21.03
C ALA A 49 -4.58 -3.11 21.88
N ASP A 50 -3.48 -3.84 22.13
CA ASP A 50 -2.32 -3.34 22.90
C ASP A 50 -1.54 -2.24 22.16
N MET A 51 -1.73 -2.10 20.85
CA MET A 51 -1.12 -1.05 20.04
C MET A 51 -1.99 0.21 19.95
N ILE A 52 -3.26 0.15 20.36
CA ILE A 52 -4.18 1.27 20.25
C ILE A 52 -4.00 2.20 21.46
N ALA A 53 -3.56 3.44 21.23
CA ALA A 53 -3.48 4.49 22.24
C ALA A 53 -4.83 5.20 22.43
N SER A 54 -5.51 5.50 21.32
CA SER A 54 -6.83 6.15 21.35
C SER A 54 -7.56 6.00 20.01
N THR A 55 -8.89 6.11 20.04
CA THR A 55 -9.72 6.13 18.83
C THR A 55 -10.59 7.39 18.86
N SER A 56 -10.65 8.13 17.76
CA SER A 56 -11.47 9.33 17.61
C SER A 56 -12.08 9.38 16.23
N GLY A 57 -13.40 9.10 16.13
CA GLY A 57 -14.09 9.02 14.84
C GLY A 57 -13.40 8.02 13.90
N ASP A 58 -13.03 8.48 12.72
CA ASP A 58 -12.37 7.66 11.67
C ASP A 58 -10.84 7.56 11.85
N THR A 59 -10.32 7.87 13.04
CA THR A 59 -8.88 7.89 13.31
C THR A 59 -8.55 7.03 14.51
N VAL A 60 -7.54 6.15 14.36
CA VAL A 60 -6.95 5.36 15.44
C VAL A 60 -5.50 5.79 15.62
N ALA A 61 -5.18 6.30 16.82
CA ALA A 61 -3.80 6.58 17.20
C ALA A 61 -3.18 5.34 17.86
N LEU A 62 -1.94 5.02 17.50
CA LEU A 62 -1.22 3.86 18.00
C LEU A 62 -0.16 4.25 19.03
N THR A 63 0.21 3.32 19.91
CA THR A 63 1.18 3.52 21.00
C THR A 63 2.58 3.85 20.48
N ASN A 64 2.93 3.44 19.25
CA ASN A 64 4.18 3.80 18.58
C ASN A 64 4.16 5.19 17.92
N GLY A 65 3.06 5.95 18.06
CA GLY A 65 2.90 7.28 17.47
C GLY A 65 2.40 7.28 16.03
N CYS A 66 2.15 6.12 15.43
CA CYS A 66 1.48 6.01 14.13
C CYS A 66 -0.01 6.35 14.26
N VAL A 67 -0.61 6.75 13.14
CA VAL A 67 -2.05 7.03 13.06
C VAL A 67 -2.62 6.33 11.84
N CYS A 68 -3.76 5.65 12.00
CA CYS A 68 -4.53 5.08 10.91
C CYS A 68 -5.84 5.87 10.76
N CYS A 69 -6.14 6.33 9.55
CA CYS A 69 -7.34 7.11 9.25
C CYS A 69 -8.08 6.49 8.08
N GLN A 70 -9.41 6.43 8.18
CA GLN A 70 -10.24 6.13 7.03
C GLN A 70 -10.25 7.34 6.08
N ILE A 71 -10.09 7.07 4.79
CA ILE A 71 -10.33 8.04 3.74
C ILE A 71 -11.83 8.01 3.48
N GLY A 72 -12.54 9.05 3.94
CA GLY A 72 -13.88 9.32 3.46
C GLY A 72 -13.83 9.78 1.98
N ASP A 73 -14.81 10.58 1.56
CA ASP A 73 -14.94 11.05 0.17
C ASP A 73 -13.82 12.02 -0.29
N ASP A 74 -12.85 12.37 0.59
CA ASP A 74 -11.85 13.41 0.29
C ASP A 74 -10.42 13.05 0.78
N LEU A 75 -9.69 12.34 -0.06
CA LEU A 75 -8.26 12.04 0.17
C LEU A 75 -7.42 13.33 0.36
N THR A 76 -7.75 14.39 -0.35
CA THR A 76 -7.03 15.67 -0.27
C THR A 76 -7.10 16.25 1.13
N ARG A 77 -8.29 16.25 1.75
CA ARG A 77 -8.42 16.71 3.14
C ARG A 77 -7.66 15.84 4.13
N ALA A 78 -7.65 14.52 3.92
CA ALA A 78 -6.89 13.60 4.77
C ALA A 78 -5.38 13.89 4.68
N LEU A 79 -4.84 14.10 3.47
CA LEU A 79 -3.44 14.47 3.26
C LEU A 79 -3.09 15.84 3.88
N ILE A 80 -3.96 16.84 3.77
CA ILE A 80 -3.76 18.14 4.42
C ILE A 80 -3.64 17.99 5.94
N ARG A 81 -4.55 17.23 6.57
CA ARG A 81 -4.47 16.95 8.03
C ARG A 81 -3.16 16.29 8.43
N VAL A 82 -2.67 15.35 7.60
CA VAL A 82 -1.39 14.66 7.85
C VAL A 82 -0.23 15.66 7.76
N LEU A 83 -0.23 16.56 6.76
CA LEU A 83 0.81 17.57 6.58
C LEU A 83 0.83 18.65 7.66
N GLU A 84 -0.32 18.95 8.28
CA GLU A 84 -0.49 19.93 9.35
C GLU A 84 -0.34 19.34 10.75
N ALA A 85 -0.20 18.01 10.86
CA ALA A 85 -0.13 17.32 12.15
C ALA A 85 1.06 17.78 13.01
N THR A 86 0.81 17.90 14.30
CA THR A 86 1.83 18.20 15.32
C THR A 86 1.77 17.18 16.45
N PRO A 87 2.87 16.45 16.72
CA PRO A 87 4.16 16.47 16.03
C PRO A 87 4.04 15.91 14.59
N PRO A 88 4.98 16.24 13.67
CA PRO A 88 4.91 15.83 12.27
C PRO A 88 5.07 14.31 12.11
N PHE A 89 4.53 13.76 11.03
CA PHE A 89 4.78 12.40 10.61
C PHE A 89 6.12 12.27 9.87
N ASP A 90 6.70 11.07 9.89
CA ASP A 90 7.92 10.72 9.16
C ASP A 90 7.61 10.19 7.76
N ALA A 91 6.45 9.54 7.59
CA ALA A 91 5.95 9.00 6.33
C ALA A 91 4.42 8.95 6.30
N VAL A 92 3.86 8.94 5.09
CA VAL A 92 2.44 8.65 4.85
C VAL A 92 2.30 7.50 3.85
N VAL A 93 1.41 6.57 4.16
CA VAL A 93 1.05 5.44 3.30
C VAL A 93 -0.42 5.55 2.95
N VAL A 94 -0.75 5.41 1.67
CA VAL A 94 -2.14 5.44 1.18
C VAL A 94 -2.48 4.10 0.57
N GLU A 95 -3.48 3.41 1.10
CA GLU A 95 -4.05 2.22 0.48
C GLU A 95 -5.08 2.61 -0.58
N ALA A 96 -4.79 2.29 -1.84
CA ALA A 96 -5.74 2.41 -2.92
C ALA A 96 -6.80 1.30 -2.85
N SER A 97 -8.04 1.60 -3.26
CA SER A 97 -9.08 0.58 -3.43
C SER A 97 -8.61 -0.51 -4.39
N GLY A 98 -9.05 -1.76 -4.16
CA GLY A 98 -8.64 -2.92 -4.97
C GLY A 98 -8.94 -2.82 -6.46
N VAL A 99 -9.85 -1.96 -6.87
CA VAL A 99 -10.23 -1.72 -8.27
C VAL A 99 -9.77 -0.36 -8.79
N SER A 100 -9.20 0.51 -7.93
CA SER A 100 -8.72 1.83 -8.33
C SER A 100 -7.33 1.78 -8.95
N ASP A 101 -7.00 2.83 -9.69
CA ASP A 101 -5.67 3.05 -10.24
C ASP A 101 -4.79 3.77 -9.19
N PRO A 102 -3.76 3.11 -8.63
CA PRO A 102 -2.91 3.72 -7.61
C PRO A 102 -2.09 4.90 -8.16
N TRP A 103 -1.89 4.96 -9.48
CA TRP A 103 -1.20 6.07 -10.13
C TRP A 103 -1.88 7.41 -9.92
N ARG A 104 -3.21 7.45 -9.82
CA ARG A 104 -3.94 8.71 -9.54
C ARG A 104 -3.55 9.29 -8.20
N ILE A 105 -3.39 8.45 -7.19
CA ILE A 105 -2.93 8.86 -5.85
C ILE A 105 -1.48 9.32 -5.90
N ALA A 106 -0.63 8.58 -6.61
CA ALA A 106 0.77 8.93 -6.81
C ALA A 106 0.93 10.29 -7.48
N GLN A 107 0.11 10.62 -8.48
CA GLN A 107 0.11 11.93 -9.14
C GLN A 107 -0.27 13.07 -8.17
N MET A 108 -1.21 12.86 -7.25
CA MET A 108 -1.54 13.85 -6.22
C MET A 108 -0.33 14.12 -5.32
N GLY A 109 0.36 13.05 -4.88
CA GLY A 109 1.59 13.18 -4.09
C GLY A 109 2.72 13.90 -4.82
N ARG A 110 2.81 13.75 -6.14
CA ARG A 110 3.80 14.47 -6.97
C ARG A 110 3.45 15.95 -7.17
N ALA A 111 2.16 16.28 -7.19
CA ALA A 111 1.68 17.64 -7.39
C ALA A 111 1.75 18.50 -6.12
N ASP A 112 1.71 17.90 -4.93
CA ASP A 112 1.75 18.63 -3.66
C ASP A 112 3.20 18.93 -3.24
N PRO A 113 3.55 20.21 -3.00
CA PRO A 113 4.91 20.60 -2.62
C PRO A 113 5.34 20.10 -1.22
N GLY A 114 4.40 19.71 -0.37
CA GLY A 114 4.67 19.15 0.96
C GLY A 114 4.97 17.66 0.94
N LEU A 115 4.67 16.97 -0.17
CA LEU A 115 4.84 15.52 -0.33
C LEU A 115 6.03 15.21 -1.26
N SER A 116 6.60 14.00 -1.07
CA SER A 116 7.58 13.40 -1.97
C SER A 116 7.14 11.97 -2.25
N LEU A 117 6.73 11.67 -3.49
CA LEU A 117 6.42 10.28 -3.84
C LEU A 117 7.66 9.41 -3.62
N ASP A 118 7.53 8.43 -2.76
CA ASP A 118 8.55 7.42 -2.46
C ASP A 118 8.42 6.25 -3.43
N GLY A 119 7.20 5.75 -3.63
CA GLY A 119 6.91 4.74 -4.64
C GLY A 119 5.48 4.24 -4.63
N VAL A 120 5.16 3.47 -5.67
CA VAL A 120 3.91 2.71 -5.82
C VAL A 120 4.22 1.23 -5.65
N VAL A 121 3.66 0.61 -4.62
CA VAL A 121 3.79 -0.83 -4.34
C VAL A 121 2.51 -1.52 -4.75
N VAL A 122 2.59 -2.49 -5.64
CA VAL A 122 1.41 -3.25 -6.10
C VAL A 122 1.51 -4.69 -5.64
N LEU A 123 0.51 -5.15 -4.89
CA LEU A 123 0.43 -6.54 -4.45
C LEU A 123 -0.35 -7.39 -5.44
N VAL A 124 0.19 -8.57 -5.72
CA VAL A 124 -0.41 -9.61 -6.56
C VAL A 124 -0.57 -10.87 -5.74
N ASP A 125 -1.76 -11.45 -5.71
CA ASP A 125 -2.00 -12.77 -5.12
C ASP A 125 -1.58 -13.85 -6.12
N ALA A 126 -0.49 -14.58 -5.83
CA ALA A 126 0.06 -15.60 -6.71
C ALA A 126 -0.95 -16.71 -7.03
N SER A 127 -1.87 -17.02 -6.09
CA SER A 127 -2.79 -18.15 -6.21
C SER A 127 -3.93 -17.93 -7.19
N VAL A 128 -4.23 -16.67 -7.54
CA VAL A 128 -5.35 -16.32 -8.43
C VAL A 128 -4.95 -15.43 -9.61
N ALA A 129 -3.73 -14.91 -9.63
CA ALA A 129 -3.26 -13.92 -10.61
C ALA A 129 -3.46 -14.37 -12.06
N LEU A 130 -3.06 -15.60 -12.40
CA LEU A 130 -3.19 -16.14 -13.76
C LEU A 130 -4.65 -16.42 -14.17
N ALA A 131 -5.53 -16.68 -13.22
CA ALA A 131 -6.96 -16.81 -13.49
C ALA A 131 -7.59 -15.43 -13.73
N GLN A 132 -7.29 -14.47 -12.87
CA GLN A 132 -7.76 -13.09 -12.98
C GLN A 132 -7.26 -12.40 -14.25
N SER A 133 -6.03 -12.70 -14.70
CA SER A 133 -5.46 -12.12 -15.93
C SER A 133 -6.20 -12.55 -17.22
N ARG A 134 -6.93 -13.66 -17.16
CA ARG A 134 -7.74 -14.17 -18.27
C ARG A 134 -9.19 -13.71 -18.24
N ASP A 135 -9.60 -13.09 -17.14
CA ASP A 135 -10.95 -12.55 -16.99
C ASP A 135 -11.01 -11.17 -17.68
N PRO A 136 -11.85 -11.01 -18.74
CA PRO A 136 -11.96 -9.74 -19.48
C PRO A 136 -12.44 -8.57 -18.62
N LEU A 137 -13.09 -8.83 -17.48
CA LEU A 137 -13.54 -7.77 -16.57
C LEU A 137 -12.43 -7.28 -15.63
N LEU A 138 -11.38 -8.08 -15.42
CA LEU A 138 -10.32 -7.84 -14.45
C LEU A 138 -8.97 -7.50 -15.07
N SER A 139 -8.66 -8.10 -16.22
CA SER A 139 -7.34 -8.01 -16.87
C SER A 139 -6.86 -6.58 -17.05
N ASP A 140 -7.71 -5.69 -17.54
CA ASP A 140 -7.41 -4.28 -17.78
C ASP A 140 -7.01 -3.54 -16.48
N THR A 141 -7.71 -3.84 -15.38
CA THR A 141 -7.40 -3.22 -14.07
C THR A 141 -6.08 -3.74 -13.52
N LEU A 142 -5.85 -5.06 -13.61
CA LEU A 142 -4.60 -5.67 -13.18
C LEU A 142 -3.41 -5.13 -13.96
N GLU A 143 -3.51 -5.05 -15.28
CA GLU A 143 -2.44 -4.51 -16.12
C GLU A 143 -2.12 -3.05 -15.79
N ARG A 144 -3.14 -2.19 -15.62
CA ARG A 144 -2.92 -0.79 -15.24
C ARG A 144 -2.22 -0.66 -13.89
N GLN A 145 -2.62 -1.48 -12.90
CA GLN A 145 -1.97 -1.48 -11.60
C GLN A 145 -0.50 -1.92 -11.72
N LEU A 146 -0.21 -3.01 -12.44
CA LEU A 146 1.15 -3.50 -12.64
C LEU A 146 2.04 -2.48 -13.36
N LYS A 147 1.53 -1.81 -14.40
CA LYS A 147 2.26 -0.79 -15.15
C LYS A 147 2.57 0.47 -14.32
N SER A 148 1.83 0.71 -13.25
CA SER A 148 2.05 1.86 -12.36
C SER A 148 3.01 1.58 -11.21
N ALA A 149 3.45 0.33 -11.03
CA ALA A 149 4.25 -0.08 -9.89
C ALA A 149 5.73 0.29 -10.03
N ASP A 150 6.31 0.78 -8.94
CA ASP A 150 7.75 0.89 -8.73
C ASP A 150 8.31 -0.39 -8.07
N LEU A 151 7.46 -1.13 -7.32
CA LEU A 151 7.73 -2.43 -6.73
C LEU A 151 6.48 -3.31 -6.84
N ILE A 152 6.63 -4.55 -7.29
CA ILE A 152 5.56 -5.54 -7.31
C ILE A 152 5.83 -6.59 -6.23
N VAL A 153 4.86 -6.77 -5.34
CA VAL A 153 4.92 -7.78 -4.29
C VAL A 153 4.06 -8.97 -4.69
N VAL A 154 4.71 -10.05 -5.05
CA VAL A 154 4.05 -11.34 -5.31
C VAL A 154 3.82 -12.02 -3.98
N ASN A 155 2.58 -11.93 -3.49
CA ASN A 155 2.17 -12.44 -2.18
C ASN A 155 1.50 -13.81 -2.28
N GLN A 156 1.31 -14.48 -1.14
CA GLN A 156 0.71 -15.82 -1.03
C GLN A 156 1.49 -16.90 -1.80
N CYS A 157 2.82 -16.76 -1.87
CA CYS A 157 3.69 -17.71 -2.54
C CYS A 157 3.69 -19.11 -1.89
N ASP A 158 3.27 -19.20 -0.62
CA ASP A 158 3.06 -20.47 0.10
C ASP A 158 1.87 -21.28 -0.40
N ARG A 159 0.99 -20.67 -1.21
CA ARG A 159 -0.23 -21.31 -1.72
C ARG A 159 -0.10 -21.87 -3.12
N VAL A 160 1.04 -21.69 -3.76
CA VAL A 160 1.29 -22.10 -5.14
C VAL A 160 2.59 -22.91 -5.25
N ALA A 161 2.63 -23.84 -6.21
CA ALA A 161 3.83 -24.56 -6.54
C ALA A 161 4.87 -23.68 -7.26
N ASP A 162 6.13 -24.10 -7.25
CA ASP A 162 7.25 -23.31 -7.83
C ASP A 162 7.07 -23.02 -9.32
N ASP A 163 6.51 -23.97 -10.08
CA ASP A 163 6.24 -23.79 -11.52
C ASP A 163 5.12 -22.77 -11.78
N GLU A 164 4.10 -22.75 -10.93
CA GLU A 164 3.04 -21.76 -11.03
C GLU A 164 3.55 -20.37 -10.65
N ARG A 165 4.35 -20.28 -9.58
CA ARG A 165 4.99 -19.04 -9.15
C ARG A 165 5.89 -18.48 -10.26
N ALA A 166 6.67 -19.33 -10.93
CA ALA A 166 7.47 -18.92 -12.08
C ALA A 166 6.59 -18.34 -13.22
N ARG A 167 5.48 -18.99 -13.55
CA ARG A 167 4.52 -18.49 -14.56
C ARG A 167 3.90 -17.13 -14.17
N VAL A 168 3.61 -16.92 -12.89
CA VAL A 168 3.12 -15.61 -12.39
C VAL A 168 4.16 -14.54 -12.58
N ARG A 169 5.43 -14.80 -12.24
CA ARG A 169 6.54 -13.85 -12.44
C ARG A 169 6.71 -13.48 -13.91
N ASP A 170 6.70 -14.49 -14.79
CA ASP A 170 6.87 -14.27 -16.23
C ASP A 170 5.71 -13.46 -16.81
N TRP A 171 4.49 -13.72 -16.36
CA TRP A 171 3.32 -12.94 -16.72
C TRP A 171 3.46 -11.48 -16.25
N ILE A 172 3.83 -11.25 -14.99
CA ILE A 172 4.10 -9.91 -14.46
C ILE A 172 5.17 -9.19 -15.29
N ALA A 173 6.29 -9.86 -15.56
CA ALA A 173 7.38 -9.29 -16.35
C ALA A 173 6.96 -8.94 -17.78
N SER A 174 6.04 -9.70 -18.37
CA SER A 174 5.50 -9.40 -19.70
C SER A 174 4.69 -8.09 -19.76
N ILE A 175 4.15 -7.65 -18.61
CA ILE A 175 3.32 -6.43 -18.49
C ILE A 175 4.13 -5.25 -17.95
N ALA A 176 4.86 -5.47 -16.87
CA ALA A 176 5.57 -4.44 -16.09
C ALA A 176 7.05 -4.31 -16.45
N GLY A 177 7.54 -5.15 -17.38
CA GLY A 177 8.94 -5.10 -17.84
C GLY A 177 9.94 -5.42 -16.73
N ALA A 178 10.87 -4.50 -16.49
CA ALA A 178 11.95 -4.67 -15.50
C ALA A 178 11.59 -4.21 -14.10
N THR A 179 10.31 -3.92 -13.81
CA THR A 179 9.88 -3.53 -12.46
C THR A 179 10.27 -4.61 -11.45
N PRO A 180 10.96 -4.28 -10.35
CA PRO A 180 11.37 -5.24 -9.33
C PRO A 180 10.19 -6.04 -8.79
N GLN A 181 10.39 -7.34 -8.62
CA GLN A 181 9.41 -8.26 -8.03
C GLN A 181 9.96 -8.82 -6.72
N PHE A 182 9.17 -8.75 -5.66
CA PHE A 182 9.49 -9.31 -4.35
C PHE A 182 8.49 -10.40 -3.99
N GLU A 183 8.96 -11.64 -3.85
CA GLU A 183 8.14 -12.78 -3.47
C GLU A 183 8.01 -12.89 -1.95
N THR A 184 6.79 -13.10 -1.46
CA THR A 184 6.53 -13.23 -0.02
C THR A 184 5.29 -14.08 0.25
N SER A 185 5.14 -14.43 1.53
CA SER A 185 3.92 -15.00 2.11
C SER A 185 3.47 -14.11 3.27
N HIS A 186 2.16 -14.00 3.45
CA HIS A 186 1.57 -13.15 4.49
C HIS A 186 1.98 -11.67 4.41
N ALA A 187 2.29 -11.19 3.21
CA ALA A 187 2.67 -9.80 2.92
C ALA A 187 3.82 -9.25 3.81
N ARG A 188 4.79 -10.09 4.16
CA ARG A 188 5.96 -9.71 4.99
C ARG A 188 7.01 -9.02 4.14
N VAL A 189 6.81 -7.74 3.87
CA VAL A 189 7.75 -6.89 3.13
C VAL A 189 8.43 -5.94 4.12
N PRO A 190 9.77 -5.96 4.24
CA PRO A 190 10.49 -5.05 5.12
C PRO A 190 10.29 -3.58 4.73
N LEU A 191 10.09 -2.70 5.73
CA LEU A 191 9.98 -1.23 5.53
C LEU A 191 11.13 -0.61 4.71
N PRO A 192 12.41 -1.01 4.89
CA PRO A 192 13.53 -0.45 4.13
C PRO A 192 13.54 -0.76 2.63
N MET A 193 12.56 -1.48 2.13
CA MET A 193 12.41 -1.74 0.68
C MET A 193 11.64 -0.63 -0.07
N LEU A 194 11.22 0.40 0.64
CA LEU A 194 10.51 1.55 0.09
C LEU A 194 11.44 2.75 -0.03
#